data_94a5b5e10b6e1769c254cd84ba68cb03
#
_entry.id   94a5b5e10b6e1769c254cd84ba68cb03
#
_cell.length_a   1.000
_cell.length_b   1.000
_cell.length_c   1.000
_cell.angle_alpha   90.00
_cell.angle_beta   90.00
_cell.angle_gamma   90.00
#
_symmetry.space_group_name_H-M   'P 1'
#
loop_
_entity.id
_entity.type
_entity.pdbx_description
1 polymer ?
#
loop_
_entity_poly.entity_id
_entity_poly.type
_entity_poly.pdbx_seq_one_letter_code
_entity_poly.pdbx_strand_id
1 'polypeptide(L)'
;MGNGNSGAAVPPETPQPAAVASSPFPIPHSPPLHLIYGGTFDPIHNGHLAIARAARDAFGVPVRLMPAADPPHRPAPGADAQQRCAMLALAIADTPGLVLDLHEVRRAQARPGVASYSIDTVRELRAELGADAPLALLIGSDSFVGFNGWREWRALLEAAHLIVADRAGSGWERAVPAELAQAVAGRWADTPQALARAPGGRLWSLRQPLRSESASLVRARIAAGEDWAALLPAPVAAYIRDHALYASGAAAAG
;
A
#
# COMPACT_ATOMS: atom_id res chain seq x y z
N MET A 1 5.61 82.41 41.20
CA MET A 1 5.99 81.11 41.78
C MET A 1 4.84 80.13 41.44
N GLY A 2 4.98 79.40 40.41
CA GLY A 2 3.94 78.49 39.95
C GLY A 2 4.56 77.15 39.63
N ASN A 3 4.23 76.12 40.43
CA ASN A 3 4.66 74.75 40.21
C ASN A 3 3.76 74.09 39.14
N GLY A 4 4.34 73.78 38.03
CA GLY A 4 3.72 72.91 37.02
C GLY A 4 3.92 71.42 37.35
N ASN A 5 2.86 70.74 37.64
CA ASN A 5 2.84 69.31 37.84
C ASN A 5 2.59 68.64 36.48
N SER A 6 3.60 67.95 35.92
CA SER A 6 3.55 67.22 34.67
C SER A 6 3.11 65.79 34.98
N GLY A 7 1.80 65.48 34.73
CA GLY A 7 1.29 64.16 34.81
C GLY A 7 1.70 63.33 33.56
N ALA A 8 2.55 62.35 33.76
CA ALA A 8 2.89 61.38 32.71
C ALA A 8 1.72 60.43 32.50
N ALA A 9 1.19 60.40 31.28
CA ALA A 9 0.18 59.43 30.85
C ALA A 9 0.78 58.02 30.74
N VAL A 10 0.18 57.04 31.43
CA VAL A 10 0.48 55.61 31.29
C VAL A 10 -0.15 55.11 30.00
N PRO A 11 0.59 54.43 29.12
CA PRO A 11 0.02 53.87 27.92
C PRO A 11 -0.92 52.68 28.26
N PRO A 12 -1.97 52.41 27.44
CA PRO A 12 -2.90 51.33 27.70
C PRO A 12 -2.23 49.98 27.52
N GLU A 13 -2.45 49.07 28.47
CA GLU A 13 -2.01 47.68 28.41
C GLU A 13 -2.64 46.96 27.20
N THR A 14 -1.79 46.36 26.39
CA THR A 14 -2.20 45.48 25.29
C THR A 14 -2.81 44.21 25.87
N PRO A 15 -4.03 43.75 25.43
CA PRO A 15 -4.61 42.55 25.95
C PRO A 15 -3.76 41.33 25.52
N GLN A 16 -3.28 40.57 26.49
CA GLN A 16 -2.63 39.29 26.26
C GLN A 16 -3.65 38.30 25.60
N PRO A 17 -3.21 37.56 24.57
CA PRO A 17 -4.07 36.50 24.01
C PRO A 17 -4.36 35.46 25.10
N ALA A 18 -5.65 35.13 25.25
CA ALA A 18 -6.12 34.11 26.18
C ALA A 18 -5.37 32.80 25.93
N ALA A 19 -4.78 32.24 26.97
CA ALA A 19 -4.16 30.91 26.93
C ALA A 19 -5.20 29.89 26.46
N VAL A 20 -4.95 29.26 25.32
CA VAL A 20 -5.74 28.14 24.84
C VAL A 20 -5.58 27.04 25.89
N ALA A 21 -6.68 26.74 26.60
CA ALA A 21 -6.71 25.68 27.59
C ALA A 21 -6.35 24.36 26.90
N SER A 22 -5.16 23.85 27.18
CA SER A 22 -4.77 22.49 26.82
C SER A 22 -5.74 21.52 27.50
N SER A 23 -6.44 20.71 26.70
CA SER A 23 -7.34 19.68 27.19
C SER A 23 -6.62 18.81 28.23
N PRO A 24 -7.15 18.62 29.44
CA PRO A 24 -6.50 17.84 30.49
C PRO A 24 -6.54 16.32 30.26
N PHE A 25 -7.15 15.87 29.15
CA PHE A 25 -7.20 14.46 28.79
C PHE A 25 -6.19 14.21 27.68
N PRO A 26 -5.19 13.32 27.88
CA PRO A 26 -4.37 12.85 26.78
C PRO A 26 -5.30 12.17 25.79
N ILE A 27 -5.40 12.73 24.58
CA ILE A 27 -6.02 12.01 23.46
C ILE A 27 -5.14 10.78 23.27
N PRO A 28 -5.64 9.56 23.47
CA PRO A 28 -4.85 8.37 23.19
C PRO A 28 -4.56 8.39 21.68
N HIS A 29 -3.37 8.80 21.31
CA HIS A 29 -2.87 8.68 19.94
C HIS A 29 -2.68 7.18 19.72
N SER A 30 -3.71 6.52 19.13
CA SER A 30 -3.50 5.18 18.59
C SER A 30 -2.30 5.26 17.64
N PRO A 31 -1.35 4.33 17.74
CA PRO A 31 -0.21 4.32 16.84
C PRO A 31 -0.73 4.31 15.39
N PRO A 32 -0.05 5.00 14.47
CA PRO A 32 -0.50 5.08 13.08
C PRO A 32 -0.52 3.68 12.46
N LEU A 33 -1.54 3.39 11.65
CA LEU A 33 -1.61 2.15 10.89
C LEU A 33 -0.50 2.13 9.84
N HIS A 34 0.31 1.08 9.83
CA HIS A 34 1.29 0.79 8.79
C HIS A 34 0.61 0.00 7.67
N LEU A 35 0.46 0.61 6.51
CA LEU A 35 -0.28 0.02 5.40
C LEU A 35 0.68 -0.36 4.27
N ILE A 36 0.76 -1.66 3.97
CA ILE A 36 1.64 -2.26 2.97
C ILE A 36 0.80 -2.77 1.81
N TYR A 37 1.12 -2.34 0.60
CA TYR A 37 0.57 -2.89 -0.62
C TYR A 37 1.65 -3.71 -1.33
N GLY A 38 1.66 -5.02 -1.06
CA GLY A 38 2.55 -5.98 -1.70
C GLY A 38 2.05 -6.38 -3.09
N GLY A 39 2.97 -6.54 -4.02
CA GLY A 39 2.62 -7.02 -5.37
C GLY A 39 3.84 -7.26 -6.25
N THR A 40 3.66 -8.03 -7.32
CA THR A 40 4.73 -8.20 -8.30
C THR A 40 4.97 -6.91 -9.09
N PHE A 41 3.89 -6.15 -9.40
CA PHE A 41 3.92 -4.91 -10.20
C PHE A 41 4.68 -5.06 -11.52
N ASP A 42 4.25 -6.02 -12.34
CA ASP A 42 4.92 -6.43 -13.57
C ASP A 42 4.02 -6.26 -14.83
N PRO A 43 3.81 -4.98 -15.28
CA PRO A 43 4.16 -3.72 -14.64
C PRO A 43 3.12 -3.21 -13.63
N ILE A 44 3.48 -2.16 -12.90
CA ILE A 44 2.53 -1.27 -12.22
C ILE A 44 1.59 -0.66 -13.26
N HIS A 45 0.29 -0.55 -12.94
CA HIS A 45 -0.73 0.01 -13.86
C HIS A 45 -1.74 0.88 -13.11
N ASN A 46 -2.60 1.58 -13.88
CA ASN A 46 -3.57 2.52 -13.31
C ASN A 46 -4.53 1.87 -12.29
N GLY A 47 -4.85 0.58 -12.47
CA GLY A 47 -5.64 -0.19 -11.50
C GLY A 47 -4.97 -0.31 -10.14
N HIS A 48 -3.65 -0.59 -10.09
CA HIS A 48 -2.89 -0.63 -8.84
C HIS A 48 -2.87 0.75 -8.15
N LEU A 49 -2.64 1.82 -8.93
CA LEU A 49 -2.62 3.18 -8.38
C LEU A 49 -3.99 3.61 -7.84
N ALA A 50 -5.07 3.22 -8.49
CA ALA A 50 -6.42 3.49 -8.01
C ALA A 50 -6.67 2.84 -6.65
N ILE A 51 -6.25 1.57 -6.48
CA ILE A 51 -6.30 0.83 -5.22
C ILE A 51 -5.47 1.54 -4.13
N ALA A 52 -4.23 1.87 -4.44
CA ALA A 52 -3.34 2.51 -3.47
C ALA A 52 -3.86 3.88 -3.02
N ARG A 53 -4.36 4.71 -3.96
CA ARG A 53 -4.95 6.01 -3.63
C ARG A 53 -6.21 5.87 -2.79
N ALA A 54 -7.11 4.97 -3.15
CA ALA A 54 -8.33 4.74 -2.37
C ALA A 54 -8.02 4.24 -0.95
N ALA A 55 -7.02 3.39 -0.77
CA ALA A 55 -6.58 2.95 0.55
C ALA A 55 -5.97 4.12 1.35
N ARG A 56 -5.06 4.91 0.73
CA ARG A 56 -4.52 6.12 1.36
C ARG A 56 -5.64 7.05 1.86
N ASP A 57 -6.63 7.30 1.03
CA ASP A 57 -7.71 8.25 1.32
C ASP A 57 -8.67 7.70 2.40
N ALA A 58 -8.94 6.39 2.39
CA ALA A 58 -9.80 5.75 3.37
C ALA A 58 -9.17 5.69 4.78
N PHE A 59 -7.87 5.48 4.86
CA PHE A 59 -7.17 5.34 6.13
C PHE A 59 -6.45 6.61 6.59
N GLY A 60 -6.24 7.60 5.71
CA GLY A 60 -5.51 8.83 6.03
C GLY A 60 -4.03 8.62 6.35
N VAL A 61 -3.44 7.49 5.91
CA VAL A 61 -2.04 7.14 6.16
C VAL A 61 -1.31 6.84 4.84
N PRO A 62 0.03 6.98 4.80
CA PRO A 62 0.79 6.59 3.63
C PRO A 62 0.64 5.10 3.31
N VAL A 63 0.58 4.78 2.01
CA VAL A 63 0.60 3.41 1.50
C VAL A 63 2.00 3.08 1.01
N ARG A 64 2.63 2.07 1.60
CA ARG A 64 3.94 1.56 1.20
C ARG A 64 3.75 0.49 0.11
N LEU A 65 4.08 0.82 -1.13
CA LEU A 65 4.07 -0.12 -2.25
C LEU A 65 5.36 -0.94 -2.24
N MET A 66 5.23 -2.23 -1.99
CA MET A 66 6.34 -3.16 -1.78
C MET A 66 6.42 -4.15 -2.94
N PRO A 67 7.34 -3.97 -3.91
CA PRO A 67 7.51 -4.92 -5.00
C PRO A 67 8.08 -6.23 -4.48
N ALA A 68 7.45 -7.34 -4.86
CA ALA A 68 7.96 -8.68 -4.58
C ALA A 68 9.27 -8.90 -5.33
N ALA A 69 10.29 -9.43 -4.65
CA ALA A 69 11.57 -9.76 -5.27
C ALA A 69 11.46 -11.00 -6.16
N ASP A 70 11.14 -12.14 -5.57
CA ASP A 70 10.96 -13.43 -6.22
C ASP A 70 9.72 -14.14 -5.64
N PRO A 71 8.55 -14.01 -6.29
CA PRO A 71 7.36 -14.69 -5.81
C PRO A 71 7.49 -16.20 -6.03
N PRO A 72 7.54 -17.03 -4.95
CA PRO A 72 7.85 -18.47 -5.06
C PRO A 72 6.77 -19.29 -5.77
N HIS A 73 5.59 -18.70 -5.99
CA HIS A 73 4.42 -19.39 -6.55
C HIS A 73 3.99 -18.85 -7.92
N ARG A 74 4.83 -18.04 -8.55
CA ARG A 74 4.53 -17.47 -9.88
C ARG A 74 5.72 -17.67 -10.82
N PRO A 75 5.49 -17.76 -12.14
CA PRO A 75 6.55 -17.66 -13.11
C PRO A 75 7.40 -16.41 -12.88
N ALA A 76 8.67 -16.45 -13.25
CA ALA A 76 9.54 -15.28 -13.19
C ALA A 76 8.84 -14.08 -13.85
N PRO A 77 8.93 -12.88 -13.25
CA PRO A 77 8.41 -11.67 -13.86
C PRO A 77 9.01 -11.44 -15.27
N GLY A 78 8.26 -10.75 -16.13
CA GLY A 78 8.75 -10.35 -17.45
C GLY A 78 9.80 -9.24 -17.38
N ALA A 79 9.74 -8.40 -16.31
CA ALA A 79 10.76 -7.41 -15.96
C ALA A 79 11.47 -7.84 -14.68
N ASP A 80 12.78 -7.58 -14.59
CA ASP A 80 13.54 -7.86 -13.37
C ASP A 80 13.13 -6.94 -12.21
N ALA A 81 13.57 -7.27 -10.99
CA ALA A 81 13.18 -6.53 -9.79
C ALA A 81 13.60 -5.05 -9.85
N GLN A 82 14.73 -4.71 -10.47
CA GLN A 82 15.20 -3.34 -10.59
C GLN A 82 14.32 -2.54 -11.55
N GLN A 83 13.95 -3.12 -12.69
CA GLN A 83 13.04 -2.51 -13.66
C GLN A 83 11.66 -2.30 -13.07
N ARG A 84 11.12 -3.25 -12.31
CA ARG A 84 9.83 -3.13 -11.62
C ARG A 84 9.85 -2.04 -10.55
N CYS A 85 10.95 -1.92 -9.78
CA CYS A 85 11.14 -0.82 -8.83
C CYS A 85 11.21 0.53 -9.53
N ALA A 86 11.93 0.64 -10.65
CA ALA A 86 12.04 1.87 -11.43
C ALA A 86 10.65 2.32 -11.97
N MET A 87 9.91 1.39 -12.56
CA MET A 87 8.54 1.67 -13.02
C MET A 87 7.62 2.10 -11.87
N LEU A 88 7.74 1.47 -10.70
CA LEU A 88 6.95 1.81 -9.52
C LEU A 88 7.31 3.21 -8.99
N ALA A 89 8.59 3.55 -8.92
CA ALA A 89 9.05 4.89 -8.53
C ALA A 89 8.51 5.97 -9.47
N LEU A 90 8.58 5.76 -10.79
CA LEU A 90 8.02 6.66 -11.80
C LEU A 90 6.50 6.81 -11.65
N ALA A 91 5.80 5.72 -11.34
CA ALA A 91 4.35 5.73 -11.21
C ALA A 91 3.83 6.56 -10.04
N ILE A 92 4.60 6.65 -8.96
CA ILE A 92 4.18 7.31 -7.72
C ILE A 92 4.84 8.67 -7.46
N ALA A 93 5.78 9.10 -8.32
CA ALA A 93 6.59 10.30 -8.13
C ALA A 93 5.77 11.55 -7.75
N ASP A 94 4.64 11.76 -8.42
CA ASP A 94 3.77 12.90 -8.23
C ASP A 94 2.50 12.56 -7.40
N THR A 95 2.55 11.48 -6.61
CA THR A 95 1.40 11.07 -5.80
C THR A 95 1.75 11.09 -4.30
N PRO A 96 1.50 12.19 -3.59
CA PRO A 96 1.75 12.28 -2.15
C PRO A 96 1.05 11.15 -1.38
N GLY A 97 1.75 10.60 -0.38
CA GLY A 97 1.23 9.51 0.44
C GLY A 97 1.35 8.11 -0.19
N LEU A 98 1.91 7.97 -1.40
CA LEU A 98 2.37 6.68 -1.92
C LEU A 98 3.89 6.61 -1.81
N VAL A 99 4.43 5.53 -1.24
CA VAL A 99 5.85 5.39 -0.92
C VAL A 99 6.36 4.06 -1.46
N LEU A 100 7.49 4.08 -2.18
CA LEU A 100 8.18 2.87 -2.60
C LEU A 100 8.89 2.23 -1.41
N ASP A 101 8.62 0.96 -1.16
CA ASP A 101 9.25 0.18 -0.12
C ASP A 101 10.06 -0.97 -0.72
N LEU A 102 11.36 -0.93 -0.55
CA LEU A 102 12.30 -1.90 -1.10
C LEU A 102 12.64 -3.05 -0.13
N HIS A 103 11.86 -3.24 0.94
CA HIS A 103 12.17 -4.22 1.99
C HIS A 103 12.41 -5.64 1.42
N GLU A 104 11.47 -6.18 0.64
CA GLU A 104 11.62 -7.52 0.04
C GLU A 104 12.77 -7.61 -0.96
N VAL A 105 12.96 -6.56 -1.78
CA VAL A 105 14.06 -6.52 -2.77
C VAL A 105 15.42 -6.50 -2.07
N ARG A 106 15.57 -5.69 -1.02
CA ARG A 106 16.81 -5.65 -0.21
C ARG A 106 17.07 -6.98 0.48
N ARG A 107 16.03 -7.61 1.02
CA ARG A 107 16.14 -8.95 1.61
C ARG A 107 16.64 -9.98 0.61
N ALA A 108 16.10 -10.01 -0.60
CA ALA A 108 16.52 -10.94 -1.64
C ALA A 108 17.96 -10.69 -2.09
N GLN A 109 18.38 -9.43 -2.18
CA GLN A 109 19.77 -9.07 -2.47
C GLN A 109 20.73 -9.54 -1.36
N ALA A 110 20.32 -9.42 -0.11
CA ALA A 110 21.12 -9.87 1.05
C ALA A 110 21.15 -11.40 1.19
N ARG A 111 20.15 -12.11 0.66
CA ARG A 111 19.99 -13.56 0.77
C ARG A 111 19.61 -14.18 -0.59
N PRO A 112 20.52 -14.19 -1.57
CA PRO A 112 20.22 -14.72 -2.91
C PRO A 112 19.74 -16.16 -2.86
N GLY A 113 18.72 -16.51 -3.66
CA GLY A 113 18.17 -17.86 -3.76
C GLY A 113 17.19 -18.26 -2.63
N VAL A 114 16.95 -17.38 -1.65
CA VAL A 114 15.96 -17.62 -0.60
C VAL A 114 14.61 -17.05 -1.05
N ALA A 115 13.59 -17.91 -1.10
CA ALA A 115 12.25 -17.50 -1.46
C ALA A 115 11.67 -16.49 -0.46
N SER A 116 10.96 -15.48 -0.97
CA SER A 116 10.32 -14.42 -0.18
C SER A 116 8.86 -14.77 0.05
N TYR A 117 8.44 -14.87 1.31
CA TYR A 117 7.04 -15.10 1.69
C TYR A 117 6.51 -13.93 2.50
N SER A 118 5.22 -13.64 2.35
CA SER A 118 4.55 -12.54 3.06
C SER A 118 4.65 -12.68 4.59
N ILE A 119 4.63 -13.91 5.12
CA ILE A 119 4.79 -14.13 6.58
C ILE A 119 6.17 -13.69 7.07
N ASP A 120 7.22 -13.94 6.30
CA ASP A 120 8.58 -13.53 6.68
C ASP A 120 8.69 -12.00 6.67
N THR A 121 8.12 -11.36 5.65
CA THR A 121 8.03 -9.89 5.56
C THR A 121 7.29 -9.29 6.76
N VAL A 122 6.14 -9.86 7.12
CA VAL A 122 5.37 -9.37 8.28
C VAL A 122 6.13 -9.57 9.59
N ARG A 123 6.84 -10.68 9.77
CA ARG A 123 7.68 -10.92 10.96
C ARG A 123 8.82 -9.91 11.08
N GLU A 124 9.48 -9.61 9.97
CA GLU A 124 10.55 -8.59 9.93
C GLU A 124 9.99 -7.20 10.25
N LEU A 125 8.88 -6.80 9.62
CA LEU A 125 8.21 -5.54 9.94
C LEU A 125 7.73 -5.46 11.39
N ARG A 126 7.25 -6.57 11.98
CA ARG A 126 6.91 -6.64 13.40
C ARG A 126 8.10 -6.43 14.30
N ALA A 127 9.26 -6.99 13.96
CA ALA A 127 10.49 -6.77 14.71
C ALA A 127 10.95 -5.31 14.67
N GLU A 128 10.73 -4.61 13.56
CA GLU A 128 11.09 -3.20 13.39
C GLU A 128 10.09 -2.24 14.05
N LEU A 129 8.80 -2.49 13.90
CA LEU A 129 7.73 -1.58 14.32
C LEU A 129 7.26 -1.82 15.77
N GLY A 130 7.55 -2.99 16.32
CA GLY A 130 7.04 -3.44 17.62
C GLY A 130 5.78 -4.30 17.51
N ALA A 131 5.52 -5.06 18.57
CA ALA A 131 4.43 -6.04 18.62
C ALA A 131 3.05 -5.39 18.53
N ASP A 132 2.89 -4.21 19.09
CA ASP A 132 1.60 -3.52 19.23
C ASP A 132 1.27 -2.56 18.07
N ALA A 133 2.22 -2.31 17.16
CA ALA A 133 1.99 -1.40 16.03
C ALA A 133 0.93 -1.97 15.07
N PRO A 134 -0.15 -1.25 14.73
CA PRO A 134 -1.13 -1.71 13.75
C PRO A 134 -0.48 -1.87 12.37
N LEU A 135 -0.57 -3.08 11.80
CA LEU A 135 0.01 -3.42 10.51
C LEU A 135 -1.07 -4.04 9.61
N ALA A 136 -1.22 -3.53 8.40
CA ALA A 136 -2.18 -4.05 7.43
C ALA A 136 -1.52 -4.38 6.09
N LEU A 137 -1.93 -5.48 5.50
CA LEU A 137 -1.62 -5.88 4.13
C LEU A 137 -2.82 -5.56 3.24
N LEU A 138 -2.59 -4.78 2.20
CA LEU A 138 -3.55 -4.50 1.13
C LEU A 138 -3.34 -5.53 0.02
N ILE A 139 -4.38 -6.30 -0.27
CA ILE A 139 -4.36 -7.36 -1.28
C ILE A 139 -5.61 -7.25 -2.18
N GLY A 140 -5.51 -7.72 -3.41
CA GLY A 140 -6.67 -7.83 -4.29
C GLY A 140 -7.60 -8.98 -3.87
N SER A 141 -8.88 -8.88 -4.22
CA SER A 141 -9.89 -9.93 -3.95
C SER A 141 -9.48 -11.31 -4.52
N ASP A 142 -8.86 -11.35 -5.71
CA ASP A 142 -8.35 -12.59 -6.30
C ASP A 142 -7.27 -13.25 -5.42
N SER A 143 -6.38 -12.42 -4.85
CA SER A 143 -5.35 -12.89 -3.91
C SER A 143 -5.94 -13.34 -2.59
N PHE A 144 -7.03 -12.68 -2.14
CA PHE A 144 -7.73 -13.10 -0.93
C PHE A 144 -8.43 -14.44 -1.10
N VAL A 145 -9.08 -14.71 -2.24
CA VAL A 145 -9.68 -16.02 -2.52
C VAL A 145 -8.65 -17.16 -2.42
N GLY A 146 -7.40 -16.92 -2.84
CA GLY A 146 -6.30 -17.88 -2.74
C GLY A 146 -5.47 -17.77 -1.45
N PHE A 147 -5.88 -16.96 -0.47
CA PHE A 147 -5.06 -16.64 0.70
C PHE A 147 -4.75 -17.83 1.60
N ASN A 148 -5.66 -18.80 1.70
CA ASN A 148 -5.44 -20.03 2.47
C ASN A 148 -4.36 -20.97 1.87
N GLY A 149 -3.90 -20.70 0.64
CA GLY A 149 -2.72 -21.34 0.04
C GLY A 149 -1.40 -20.64 0.36
N TRP A 150 -1.41 -19.49 1.04
CA TRP A 150 -0.17 -18.79 1.39
C TRP A 150 0.53 -19.50 2.54
N ARG A 151 1.87 -19.41 2.54
CA ARG A 151 2.67 -20.02 3.61
C ARG A 151 2.27 -19.45 4.97
N GLU A 152 1.96 -20.32 5.92
CA GLU A 152 1.55 -19.96 7.28
C GLU A 152 0.41 -18.91 7.31
N TRP A 153 -0.54 -19.01 6.41
CA TRP A 153 -1.60 -18.01 6.23
C TRP A 153 -2.39 -17.68 7.50
N ARG A 154 -2.58 -18.65 8.41
CA ARG A 154 -3.24 -18.39 9.69
C ARG A 154 -2.39 -17.51 10.60
N ALA A 155 -1.07 -17.76 10.68
CA ALA A 155 -0.16 -16.90 11.42
C ALA A 155 -0.09 -15.50 10.81
N LEU A 156 -0.14 -15.41 9.47
CA LEU A 156 -0.19 -14.12 8.76
C LEU A 156 -1.48 -13.35 9.08
N LEU A 157 -2.63 -14.06 9.14
CA LEU A 157 -3.91 -13.47 9.51
C LEU A 157 -3.91 -12.89 10.94
N GLU A 158 -3.20 -13.52 11.88
CA GLU A 158 -3.07 -12.99 13.25
C GLU A 158 -2.05 -11.85 13.33
N ALA A 159 -0.98 -11.91 12.55
CA ALA A 159 0.13 -10.97 12.63
C ALA A 159 -0.14 -9.64 11.91
N ALA A 160 -1.10 -9.57 10.99
CA ALA A 160 -1.47 -8.37 10.26
C ALA A 160 -2.98 -8.32 9.99
N HIS A 161 -3.51 -7.12 9.79
CA HIS A 161 -4.83 -6.93 9.21
C HIS A 161 -4.79 -7.22 7.71
N LEU A 162 -5.93 -7.60 7.13
CA LEU A 162 -6.08 -7.70 5.69
C LEU A 162 -7.06 -6.62 5.19
N ILE A 163 -6.62 -5.83 4.24
CA ILE A 163 -7.48 -4.93 3.49
C ILE A 163 -7.68 -5.56 2.11
N VAL A 164 -8.91 -5.99 1.85
CA VAL A 164 -9.26 -6.66 0.59
C VAL A 164 -9.80 -5.62 -0.37
N ALA A 165 -9.02 -5.34 -1.42
CA ALA A 165 -9.47 -4.46 -2.50
C ALA A 165 -10.49 -5.20 -3.37
N ASP A 166 -11.74 -4.78 -3.24
CA ASP A 166 -12.86 -5.36 -3.95
C ASP A 166 -13.19 -4.55 -5.19
N ARG A 167 -13.39 -5.25 -6.30
CA ARG A 167 -13.95 -4.68 -7.51
C ARG A 167 -15.47 -4.83 -7.45
N ALA A 168 -16.20 -3.72 -7.43
CA ALA A 168 -17.64 -3.73 -7.36
C ALA A 168 -18.24 -4.71 -8.39
N GLY A 169 -19.05 -5.67 -7.91
CA GLY A 169 -19.71 -6.67 -8.76
C GLY A 169 -18.86 -7.88 -9.15
N SER A 170 -17.65 -8.06 -8.60
CA SER A 170 -16.80 -9.25 -8.88
C SER A 170 -17.37 -10.55 -8.31
N GLY A 171 -18.20 -10.48 -7.25
CA GLY A 171 -18.80 -11.65 -6.62
C GLY A 171 -17.78 -12.61 -5.98
N TRP A 172 -16.59 -12.11 -5.68
CA TRP A 172 -15.48 -12.89 -5.11
C TRP A 172 -15.85 -13.59 -3.80
N GLU A 173 -16.79 -13.05 -3.02
CA GLU A 173 -17.24 -13.62 -1.75
C GLU A 173 -17.78 -15.05 -1.92
N ARG A 174 -18.36 -15.36 -3.08
CA ARG A 174 -18.86 -16.71 -3.40
C ARG A 174 -17.76 -17.70 -3.72
N ALA A 175 -16.58 -17.20 -4.09
CA ALA A 175 -15.41 -18.02 -4.43
C ALA A 175 -14.49 -18.27 -3.24
N VAL A 176 -14.77 -17.66 -2.06
CA VAL A 176 -13.94 -17.84 -0.85
C VAL A 176 -14.07 -19.29 -0.37
N PRO A 177 -12.96 -20.04 -0.22
CA PRO A 177 -12.98 -21.39 0.32
C PRO A 177 -13.59 -21.43 1.73
N ALA A 178 -14.35 -22.50 2.04
CA ALA A 178 -15.05 -22.65 3.32
C ALA A 178 -14.12 -22.52 4.52
N GLU A 179 -12.90 -23.06 4.45
CA GLU A 179 -11.89 -22.96 5.48
C GLU A 179 -11.48 -21.50 5.75
N LEU A 180 -11.25 -20.71 4.70
CA LEU A 180 -10.93 -19.30 4.82
C LEU A 180 -12.12 -18.50 5.35
N ALA A 181 -13.32 -18.76 4.81
CA ALA A 181 -14.55 -18.10 5.25
C ALA A 181 -14.79 -18.32 6.76
N GLN A 182 -14.57 -19.53 7.26
CA GLN A 182 -14.67 -19.85 8.68
C GLN A 182 -13.61 -19.12 9.51
N ALA A 183 -12.37 -19.07 9.05
CA ALA A 183 -11.27 -18.41 9.77
C ALA A 183 -11.45 -16.89 9.88
N VAL A 184 -12.11 -16.25 8.90
CA VAL A 184 -12.35 -14.80 8.90
C VAL A 184 -13.72 -14.40 9.44
N ALA A 185 -14.57 -15.36 9.82
CA ALA A 185 -15.88 -15.08 10.40
C ALA A 185 -15.74 -14.22 11.66
N GLY A 186 -16.51 -13.13 11.73
CA GLY A 186 -16.46 -12.17 12.84
C GLY A 186 -15.22 -11.27 12.91
N ARG A 187 -14.32 -11.32 11.94
CA ARG A 187 -13.11 -10.47 11.90
C ARG A 187 -13.27 -9.22 11.03
N TRP A 188 -14.34 -9.13 10.25
CA TRP A 188 -14.60 -7.97 9.41
C TRP A 188 -14.90 -6.73 10.26
N ALA A 189 -14.19 -5.66 9.98
CA ALA A 189 -14.37 -4.38 10.66
C ALA A 189 -15.45 -3.55 9.97
N ASP A 190 -16.27 -2.83 10.75
CA ASP A 190 -17.31 -1.95 10.23
C ASP A 190 -16.75 -0.62 9.72
N THR A 191 -15.59 -0.21 10.22
CA THR A 191 -14.92 1.03 9.84
C THR A 191 -13.42 0.83 9.65
N PRO A 192 -12.76 1.59 8.76
CA PRO A 192 -11.32 1.49 8.57
C PRO A 192 -10.53 1.85 9.84
N GLN A 193 -11.05 2.76 10.68
CA GLN A 193 -10.40 3.18 11.93
C GLN A 193 -10.32 2.05 12.97
N ALA A 194 -11.17 1.02 12.86
CA ALA A 194 -11.12 -0.12 13.75
C ALA A 194 -9.80 -0.93 13.62
N LEU A 195 -9.12 -0.84 12.47
CA LEU A 195 -7.84 -1.50 12.26
C LEU A 195 -6.71 -0.86 13.09
N ALA A 196 -6.77 0.44 13.36
CA ALA A 196 -5.77 1.12 14.17
C ALA A 196 -5.84 0.80 15.68
N ARG A 197 -6.85 0.03 16.12
CA ARG A 197 -7.08 -0.31 17.55
C ARG A 197 -6.48 -1.64 17.97
N ALA A 198 -5.90 -2.38 17.05
CA ALA A 198 -5.29 -3.69 17.32
C ALA A 198 -4.05 -3.86 16.41
N PRO A 199 -3.09 -4.69 16.77
CA PRO A 199 -1.91 -4.91 15.93
C PRO A 199 -2.22 -5.63 14.62
N GLY A 200 -3.17 -6.57 14.59
CA GLY A 200 -3.52 -7.40 13.44
C GLY A 200 -4.85 -8.14 13.64
N GLY A 201 -5.15 -9.12 12.80
CA GLY A 201 -6.24 -10.07 12.97
C GLY A 201 -7.61 -9.62 12.47
N ARG A 202 -7.78 -8.38 11.98
CA ARG A 202 -9.03 -7.87 11.41
C ARG A 202 -8.97 -7.76 9.90
N LEU A 203 -10.15 -7.75 9.28
CA LEU A 203 -10.30 -7.55 7.84
C LEU A 203 -11.14 -6.31 7.56
N TRP A 204 -10.89 -5.66 6.43
CA TRP A 204 -11.74 -4.59 5.92
C TRP A 204 -11.84 -4.66 4.39
N SER A 205 -13.04 -4.39 3.83
CA SER A 205 -13.26 -4.39 2.38
C SER A 205 -13.11 -2.98 1.84
N LEU A 206 -12.14 -2.78 0.97
CA LEU A 206 -11.91 -1.54 0.23
C LEU A 206 -12.67 -1.60 -1.10
N ARG A 207 -13.87 -1.05 -1.12
CA ARG A 207 -14.70 -1.00 -2.33
C ARG A 207 -14.20 0.05 -3.31
N GLN A 208 -14.12 -0.33 -4.57
CA GLN A 208 -13.66 0.54 -5.64
C GLN A 208 -14.50 0.35 -6.91
N PRO A 209 -14.54 1.36 -7.81
CA PRO A 209 -15.06 1.18 -9.15
C PRO A 209 -14.30 0.07 -9.88
N LEU A 210 -15.01 -0.68 -10.73
CA LEU A 210 -14.40 -1.67 -11.62
C LEU A 210 -13.29 -1.02 -12.45
N ARG A 211 -12.13 -1.66 -12.44
CA ARG A 211 -11.00 -1.34 -13.30
C ARG A 211 -10.66 -2.57 -14.13
N SER A 212 -10.54 -2.38 -15.43
CA SER A 212 -10.23 -3.48 -16.37
C SER A 212 -8.74 -3.73 -16.51
N GLU A 213 -7.90 -2.81 -16.02
CA GLU A 213 -6.45 -2.91 -16.14
C GLU A 213 -5.91 -4.07 -15.31
N SER A 214 -5.07 -4.88 -15.93
CA SER A 214 -4.26 -5.90 -15.24
C SER A 214 -2.88 -5.98 -15.88
N ALA A 215 -1.89 -6.40 -15.11
CA ALA A 215 -0.53 -6.57 -15.61
C ALA A 215 -0.48 -7.58 -16.78
N SER A 216 -1.25 -8.66 -16.70
CA SER A 216 -1.34 -9.65 -17.77
C SER A 216 -1.93 -9.07 -19.06
N LEU A 217 -2.98 -8.23 -18.94
CA LEU A 217 -3.55 -7.53 -20.11
C LEU A 217 -2.54 -6.58 -20.75
N VAL A 218 -1.80 -5.82 -19.93
CA VAL A 218 -0.76 -4.92 -20.45
C VAL A 218 0.29 -5.69 -21.22
N ARG A 219 0.84 -6.75 -20.63
CA ARG A 219 1.86 -7.58 -21.29
C ARG A 219 1.35 -8.25 -22.57
N ALA A 220 0.11 -8.75 -22.55
CA ALA A 220 -0.50 -9.36 -23.75
C ALA A 220 -0.64 -8.35 -24.89
N ARG A 221 -1.10 -7.13 -24.60
CA ARG A 221 -1.24 -6.08 -25.62
C ARG A 221 0.10 -5.60 -26.17
N ILE A 222 1.12 -5.48 -25.30
CA ILE A 222 2.49 -5.16 -25.77
C ILE A 222 2.98 -6.24 -26.74
N ALA A 223 2.85 -7.51 -26.35
CA ALA A 223 3.27 -8.64 -27.17
C ALA A 223 2.53 -8.72 -28.52
N ALA A 224 1.26 -8.30 -28.54
CA ALA A 224 0.42 -8.27 -29.74
C ALA A 224 0.60 -7.00 -30.58
N GLY A 225 1.33 -5.98 -30.12
CA GLY A 225 1.46 -4.68 -30.79
C GLY A 225 0.19 -3.85 -30.76
N GLU A 226 -0.72 -4.13 -29.81
CA GLU A 226 -1.98 -3.41 -29.59
C GLU A 226 -1.77 -2.12 -28.77
N ASP A 227 -2.80 -1.28 -28.62
CA ASP A 227 -2.75 -0.10 -27.75
C ASP A 227 -2.83 -0.51 -26.27
N TRP A 228 -1.78 -0.17 -25.52
CA TRP A 228 -1.62 -0.48 -24.10
C TRP A 228 -1.27 0.72 -23.22
N ALA A 229 -0.77 1.80 -23.83
CA ALA A 229 -0.17 2.91 -23.09
C ALA A 229 -1.18 3.60 -22.15
N ALA A 230 -2.45 3.67 -22.52
CA ALA A 230 -3.51 4.27 -21.72
C ALA A 230 -3.81 3.49 -20.42
N LEU A 231 -3.37 2.23 -20.30
CA LEU A 231 -3.53 1.42 -19.10
C LEU A 231 -2.53 1.78 -18.00
N LEU A 232 -1.52 2.58 -18.32
CA LEU A 232 -0.37 2.89 -17.46
C LEU A 232 -0.22 4.41 -17.24
N PRO A 233 0.46 4.84 -16.18
CA PRO A 233 1.00 6.19 -16.10
C PRO A 233 1.94 6.48 -17.27
N ALA A 234 1.89 7.68 -17.83
CA ALA A 234 2.71 8.05 -18.98
C ALA A 234 4.22 7.82 -18.79
N PRO A 235 4.83 8.14 -17.62
CA PRO A 235 6.26 7.84 -17.39
C PRO A 235 6.58 6.34 -17.40
N VAL A 236 5.68 5.49 -16.92
CA VAL A 236 5.85 4.03 -16.97
C VAL A 236 5.77 3.52 -18.40
N ALA A 237 4.82 4.04 -19.18
CA ALA A 237 4.69 3.68 -20.58
C ALA A 237 5.93 4.09 -21.41
N ALA A 238 6.53 5.25 -21.12
CA ALA A 238 7.79 5.67 -21.72
C ALA A 238 8.93 4.70 -21.33
N TYR A 239 9.08 4.41 -20.06
CA TYR A 239 10.11 3.47 -19.57
C TYR A 239 10.04 2.10 -20.24
N ILE A 240 8.81 1.54 -20.40
CA ILE A 240 8.61 0.24 -21.07
C ILE A 240 9.08 0.30 -22.53
N ARG A 241 8.80 1.39 -23.26
CA ARG A 241 9.25 1.57 -24.65
C ARG A 241 10.76 1.69 -24.73
N ASP A 242 11.36 2.53 -23.88
CA ASP A 242 12.80 2.82 -23.91
C ASP A 242 13.64 1.57 -23.59
N HIS A 243 13.10 0.64 -22.79
CA HIS A 243 13.77 -0.60 -22.39
C HIS A 243 13.26 -1.83 -23.16
N ALA A 244 12.38 -1.65 -24.15
CA ALA A 244 11.78 -2.73 -24.95
C ALA A 244 11.20 -3.87 -24.11
N LEU A 245 10.58 -3.55 -22.93
CA LEU A 245 10.06 -4.56 -22.03
C LEU A 245 8.79 -5.20 -22.58
N TYR A 246 8.62 -6.49 -22.32
CA TYR A 246 7.45 -7.30 -22.68
C TYR A 246 7.20 -7.47 -24.18
N ALA A 247 8.06 -6.95 -25.04
CA ALA A 247 7.97 -7.23 -26.46
C ALA A 247 8.22 -8.72 -26.71
N SER A 248 7.38 -9.37 -27.53
CA SER A 248 7.66 -10.74 -27.96
C SER A 248 9.02 -10.76 -28.62
N GLY A 249 9.90 -11.69 -28.24
CA GLY A 249 11.23 -11.81 -28.79
C GLY A 249 11.23 -12.04 -30.31
N ALA A 250 11.03 -10.98 -31.06
CA ALA A 250 11.37 -10.90 -32.48
C ALA A 250 12.74 -10.25 -32.55
N ALA A 251 13.74 -11.09 -32.87
CA ALA A 251 15.10 -10.74 -33.22
C ALA A 251 16.20 -11.10 -32.20
N ALA A 252 16.34 -12.39 -31.87
CA ALA A 252 17.64 -12.99 -31.79
C ALA A 252 17.86 -13.80 -33.10
N ALA A 253 17.87 -13.12 -34.24
CA ALA A 253 18.27 -13.66 -35.53
C ALA A 253 18.88 -12.50 -36.33
N GLY A 254 20.20 -12.35 -36.22
CA GLY A 254 21.05 -11.43 -36.97
C GLY A 254 22.49 -11.63 -36.58
#